data_b2e7f8e63415b791119bea2fd2a2e8fa
#
_entry.id   b2e7f8e63415b791119bea2fd2a2e8fa
#
_cell.length_a   1.000
_cell.length_b   1.000
_cell.length_c   1.000
_cell.angle_alpha   90.00
_cell.angle_beta   90.00
_cell.angle_gamma   90.00
#
_symmetry.space_group_name_H-M   'P 1'
#
loop_
_entity.id
_entity.type
_entity.pdbx_description
1 polymer ?
#
loop_
_entity_poly.entity_id
_entity_poly.type
_entity_poly.pdbx_seq_one_letter_code
_entity_poly.pdbx_strand_id
1 'polypeptide(L)'
;MPIYNAERFLHESIASLLAQTSNNWKLICIDDGSTDSSKAIVDEYCKKDSRIKLICQENAGPAVARARAIEIADTEYVSILDSDDAYAPDYVEKMLARAEETDADSIVPDVEFGYGNTQKLPNMFVQHHLSADLVIEDGKKAFAMTLPWQLHGWQMIRTSLAKKYYTVQQASYSKFNSDEYITRLLYLKSNKVALCSACYQYRIDPNSITRKPSLKMMDYLVTNEKLLWLAEYEHLDKEVILDIYNDYYVTCRDMKKNRITQLDKKDQTIAYKLLNDSLLKFKKNFKWRYLKGASVRTKIKFRLFLISIRCSLVDEARSSYYAYKEILRHLAIRNKQVTIISNNCWGGFMYQSCRIKYNSPFIGLYMYAPEYIALLRNLKYNLSQPLRFIKHDQSKYKDIVPTKYILGVLGDTGIEIVFMHYHLEEEALEKWNRRMKRIKWNNMIVKFSDTDFGCSDNLIEEFDKMPFEHKVCFTAKKHPKCNSVIYMPEFKDQPFVLYEWAYSYKYYDFVKEANKIIADSKKHLKLC
;
A
#
# COMPACT_ATOMS: atom_id res chain seq x y z
N MET A 1 23.21 12.72 3.43
CA MET A 1 22.25 12.39 4.50
C MET A 1 21.64 13.67 5.04
N PRO A 2 20.34 13.95 4.85
CA PRO A 2 19.64 15.02 5.54
C PRO A 2 19.32 14.57 6.98
N ILE A 3 19.47 15.46 7.97
CA ILE A 3 19.29 15.14 9.38
C ILE A 3 18.43 16.22 10.02
N TYR A 4 17.33 15.79 10.70
CA TYR A 4 16.51 16.66 11.52
C TYR A 4 15.83 15.84 12.62
N ASN A 5 16.27 16.01 13.88
CA ASN A 5 15.77 15.30 15.05
C ASN A 5 15.72 13.76 14.83
N ALA A 6 16.87 13.18 14.46
CA ALA A 6 17.03 11.79 14.07
C ALA A 6 17.85 10.96 15.06
N GLU A 7 18.11 11.44 16.29
CA GLU A 7 18.98 10.79 17.29
C GLU A 7 18.68 9.30 17.47
N ARG A 8 17.41 8.91 17.33
CA ARG A 8 16.94 7.54 17.55
C ARG A 8 17.53 6.52 16.58
N PHE A 9 17.75 6.90 15.32
CA PHE A 9 18.10 5.97 14.24
C PHE A 9 19.48 6.23 13.65
N LEU A 10 20.08 7.37 13.94
CA LEU A 10 21.26 7.90 13.28
C LEU A 10 22.48 6.99 13.45
N HIS A 11 22.66 6.37 14.62
CA HIS A 11 23.73 5.39 14.87
C HIS A 11 23.63 4.19 13.93
N GLU A 12 22.43 3.65 13.75
CA GLU A 12 22.19 2.49 12.89
C GLU A 12 22.39 2.83 11.41
N SER A 13 21.90 3.99 10.98
CA SER A 13 22.06 4.49 9.61
C SER A 13 23.54 4.68 9.25
N ILE A 14 24.33 5.37 10.09
CA ILE A 14 25.77 5.57 9.87
C ILE A 14 26.53 4.25 9.95
N ALA A 15 26.20 3.38 10.89
CA ALA A 15 26.81 2.07 11.03
C ALA A 15 26.63 1.20 9.78
N SER A 16 25.47 1.28 9.11
CA SER A 16 25.23 0.56 7.86
C SER A 16 26.18 0.97 6.74
N LEU A 17 26.60 2.24 6.72
CA LEU A 17 27.57 2.73 5.76
C LEU A 17 29.01 2.36 6.16
N LEU A 18 29.35 2.38 7.46
CA LEU A 18 30.64 1.93 7.95
C LEU A 18 30.88 0.44 7.72
N ALA A 19 29.82 -0.36 7.69
CA ALA A 19 29.85 -1.80 7.44
C ALA A 19 29.87 -2.20 5.96
N GLN A 20 29.97 -1.25 5.02
CA GLN A 20 30.01 -1.55 3.60
C GLN A 20 31.24 -2.35 3.19
N THR A 21 31.08 -3.32 2.29
CA THR A 21 32.20 -4.12 1.71
C THR A 21 33.16 -3.25 0.90
N SER A 22 32.63 -2.21 0.24
CA SER A 22 33.45 -1.21 -0.46
C SER A 22 33.73 0.00 0.42
N ASN A 23 35.00 0.47 0.39
CA ASN A 23 35.43 1.72 1.06
C ASN A 23 35.32 2.96 0.16
N ASN A 24 34.84 2.84 -1.06
CA ASN A 24 34.76 3.93 -2.04
C ASN A 24 33.50 4.79 -1.83
N TRP A 25 33.40 5.45 -0.67
CA TRP A 25 32.33 6.36 -0.33
C TRP A 25 32.79 7.52 0.56
N LYS A 26 32.05 8.61 0.51
CA LYS A 26 32.09 9.75 1.44
C LYS A 26 30.67 10.03 1.92
N LEU A 27 30.48 10.41 3.18
CA LEU A 27 29.20 10.79 3.76
C LEU A 27 29.17 12.28 4.05
N ILE A 28 28.25 12.99 3.44
CA ILE A 28 27.96 14.41 3.71
C ILE A 28 26.64 14.46 4.50
N CYS A 29 26.72 14.80 5.77
CA CYS A 29 25.58 15.03 6.65
C CYS A 29 25.21 16.50 6.66
N ILE A 30 23.94 16.82 6.41
CA ILE A 30 23.42 18.18 6.57
C ILE A 30 22.45 18.16 7.76
N ASP A 31 22.86 18.74 8.87
CA ASP A 31 21.98 18.97 10.02
C ASP A 31 21.07 20.18 9.73
N ASP A 32 19.80 19.93 9.55
CA ASP A 32 18.76 20.90 9.17
C ASP A 32 18.15 21.58 10.41
N GLY A 33 18.99 21.95 11.38
CA GLY A 33 18.59 22.65 12.60
C GLY A 33 17.97 21.73 13.64
N SER A 34 18.58 20.56 13.89
CA SER A 34 18.15 19.65 14.95
C SER A 34 18.22 20.28 16.33
N THR A 35 17.29 19.90 17.20
CA THR A 35 17.19 20.33 18.60
C THR A 35 17.46 19.21 19.60
N ASP A 36 17.66 17.98 19.09
CA ASP A 36 18.02 16.79 19.85
C ASP A 36 19.53 16.52 19.76
N SER A 37 19.97 15.31 20.14
CA SER A 37 21.37 14.90 20.14
C SER A 37 21.95 14.59 18.76
N SER A 38 21.19 14.73 17.67
CA SER A 38 21.61 14.34 16.30
C SER A 38 22.94 14.93 15.90
N LYS A 39 23.14 16.24 16.10
CA LYS A 39 24.39 16.94 15.78
C LYS A 39 25.59 16.34 16.54
N ALA A 40 25.43 16.12 17.86
CA ALA A 40 26.51 15.59 18.70
C ALA A 40 26.91 14.18 18.26
N ILE A 41 25.94 13.34 17.90
CA ILE A 41 26.18 12.00 17.38
C ILE A 41 27.04 12.05 16.10
N VAL A 42 26.68 12.88 15.13
CA VAL A 42 27.45 12.97 13.86
C VAL A 42 28.84 13.56 14.09
N ASP A 43 28.98 14.56 14.98
CA ASP A 43 30.27 15.14 15.33
C ASP A 43 31.26 14.07 15.92
N GLU A 44 30.74 13.09 16.65
CA GLU A 44 31.55 11.97 17.13
C GLU A 44 32.03 11.06 15.99
N TYR A 45 31.18 10.79 15.00
CA TYR A 45 31.56 10.00 13.84
C TYR A 45 32.57 10.75 12.94
N CYS A 46 32.40 12.05 12.77
CA CYS A 46 33.36 12.88 12.03
C CYS A 46 34.79 12.85 12.64
N LYS A 47 34.91 12.73 13.98
CA LYS A 47 36.20 12.58 14.67
C LYS A 47 36.83 11.20 14.45
N LYS A 48 36.02 10.17 14.19
CA LYS A 48 36.47 8.78 14.04
C LYS A 48 36.78 8.39 12.60
N ASP A 49 36.11 9.02 11.62
CA ASP A 49 36.24 8.69 10.20
C ASP A 49 36.22 9.97 9.34
N SER A 50 37.35 10.23 8.69
CA SER A 50 37.55 11.43 7.85
C SER A 50 36.68 11.47 6.58
N ARG A 51 36.07 10.37 6.22
CA ARG A 51 35.09 10.30 5.10
C ARG A 51 33.75 10.93 5.44
N ILE A 52 33.47 11.17 6.74
CA ILE A 52 32.19 11.73 7.23
C ILE A 52 32.37 13.22 7.48
N LYS A 53 31.49 14.05 6.91
CA LYS A 53 31.47 15.50 7.10
C LYS A 53 30.09 15.94 7.58
N LEU A 54 30.06 16.89 8.54
CA LEU A 54 28.86 17.52 9.04
C LEU A 54 28.83 18.99 8.63
N ILE A 55 27.69 19.43 8.14
CA ILE A 55 27.38 20.83 7.88
C ILE A 55 26.02 21.15 8.54
N CYS A 56 25.95 22.25 9.26
CA CYS A 56 24.72 22.69 9.90
C CYS A 56 24.07 23.84 9.13
N GLN A 57 22.74 23.85 9.11
CA GLN A 57 21.94 24.93 8.51
C GLN A 57 20.69 25.24 9.35
N GLU A 58 20.05 26.38 9.11
CA GLU A 58 18.70 26.61 9.59
C GLU A 58 17.70 25.71 8.87
N ASN A 59 16.63 25.29 9.57
CA ASN A 59 15.66 24.35 9.03
C ASN A 59 15.01 24.85 7.74
N ALA A 60 15.35 24.20 6.63
CA ALA A 60 14.85 24.49 5.29
C ALA A 60 14.11 23.31 4.64
N GLY A 61 14.09 22.16 5.30
CA GLY A 61 13.46 20.92 4.86
C GLY A 61 14.43 19.95 4.18
N PRO A 62 14.07 18.65 4.15
CA PRO A 62 14.96 17.57 3.72
C PRO A 62 15.45 17.71 2.27
N ALA A 63 14.61 18.20 1.36
CA ALA A 63 15.01 18.36 -0.03
C ALA A 63 16.07 19.47 -0.21
N VAL A 64 15.99 20.56 0.56
CA VAL A 64 17.01 21.62 0.57
C VAL A 64 18.31 21.12 1.19
N ALA A 65 18.22 20.35 2.27
CA ALA A 65 19.40 19.72 2.89
C ALA A 65 20.11 18.78 1.89
N ARG A 66 19.35 17.95 1.16
CA ARG A 66 19.91 17.08 0.10
C ARG A 66 20.58 17.91 -1.02
N ALA A 67 19.89 18.98 -1.48
CA ALA A 67 20.43 19.86 -2.52
C ALA A 67 21.79 20.47 -2.13
N ARG A 68 21.94 20.94 -0.88
CA ARG A 68 23.21 21.49 -0.36
C ARG A 68 24.31 20.42 -0.26
N ALA A 69 23.97 19.19 0.16
CA ALA A 69 24.92 18.09 0.14
C ALA A 69 25.42 17.77 -1.28
N ILE A 70 24.50 17.74 -2.25
CA ILE A 70 24.81 17.49 -3.66
C ILE A 70 25.69 18.61 -4.25
N GLU A 71 25.44 19.87 -3.91
CA GLU A 71 26.22 21.01 -4.38
C GLU A 71 27.72 20.88 -4.08
N ILE A 72 28.05 20.38 -2.90
CA ILE A 72 29.44 20.23 -2.44
C ILE A 72 30.05 18.84 -2.70
N ALA A 73 29.26 17.89 -3.21
CA ALA A 73 29.78 16.56 -3.54
C ALA A 73 30.85 16.64 -4.63
N ASP A 74 31.94 15.89 -4.47
CA ASP A 74 33.12 15.88 -5.34
C ASP A 74 33.39 14.50 -5.98
N THR A 75 32.43 13.56 -5.83
CA THR A 75 32.48 12.21 -6.38
C THR A 75 31.75 12.14 -7.73
N GLU A 76 31.99 11.10 -8.51
CA GLU A 76 31.35 10.90 -9.80
C GLU A 76 29.84 10.67 -9.66
N TYR A 77 29.42 9.93 -8.64
CA TYR A 77 28.03 9.66 -8.32
C TYR A 77 27.67 10.14 -6.92
N VAL A 78 26.40 10.47 -6.71
CA VAL A 78 25.80 10.74 -5.39
C VAL A 78 24.60 9.83 -5.15
N SER A 79 24.43 9.41 -3.90
CA SER A 79 23.26 8.64 -3.45
C SER A 79 22.70 9.27 -2.18
N ILE A 80 21.39 9.12 -1.96
CA ILE A 80 20.72 9.64 -0.78
C ILE A 80 20.52 8.50 0.22
N LEU A 81 21.01 8.68 1.45
CA LEU A 81 20.69 7.85 2.59
C LEU A 81 19.92 8.70 3.60
N ASP A 82 18.66 8.37 3.85
CA ASP A 82 17.86 9.06 4.86
C ASP A 82 18.31 8.63 6.27
N SER A 83 18.20 9.53 7.25
CA SER A 83 18.81 9.36 8.58
C SER A 83 18.11 8.29 9.44
N ASP A 84 17.00 7.75 8.99
CA ASP A 84 16.22 6.67 9.61
C ASP A 84 16.28 5.34 8.85
N ASP A 85 16.98 5.30 7.69
CA ASP A 85 17.12 4.13 6.83
C ASP A 85 18.54 3.53 6.90
N ALA A 86 18.76 2.43 6.16
CA ALA A 86 20.06 1.76 6.11
C ALA A 86 20.37 1.22 4.71
N TYR A 87 21.66 0.95 4.46
CA TYR A 87 22.10 0.21 3.28
C TYR A 87 22.44 -1.24 3.63
N ALA A 88 22.13 -2.18 2.73
CA ALA A 88 22.68 -3.54 2.84
C ALA A 88 24.21 -3.52 2.73
N PRO A 89 24.94 -4.49 3.32
CA PRO A 89 26.40 -4.44 3.40
C PRO A 89 27.16 -4.34 2.07
N ASP A 90 26.56 -4.82 0.98
CA ASP A 90 27.13 -4.84 -0.37
C ASP A 90 26.57 -3.73 -1.29
N TYR A 91 25.81 -2.78 -0.71
CA TYR A 91 25.10 -1.76 -1.48
C TYR A 91 26.05 -0.92 -2.34
N VAL A 92 27.09 -0.33 -1.74
CA VAL A 92 28.03 0.56 -2.46
C VAL A 92 28.76 -0.20 -3.56
N GLU A 93 29.24 -1.40 -3.27
CA GLU A 93 29.96 -2.25 -4.22
C GLU A 93 29.10 -2.56 -5.45
N LYS A 94 27.87 -3.04 -5.24
CA LYS A 94 26.95 -3.38 -6.32
C LYS A 94 26.52 -2.18 -7.14
N MET A 95 26.24 -1.04 -6.48
CA MET A 95 25.82 0.19 -7.17
C MET A 95 26.94 0.72 -8.07
N LEU A 96 28.20 0.73 -7.59
CA LEU A 96 29.35 1.15 -8.38
C LEU A 96 29.65 0.20 -9.53
N ALA A 97 29.63 -1.11 -9.28
CA ALA A 97 29.80 -2.12 -10.33
C ALA A 97 28.75 -1.98 -11.45
N ARG A 98 27.49 -1.73 -11.06
CA ARG A 98 26.41 -1.52 -12.03
C ARG A 98 26.58 -0.22 -12.80
N ALA A 99 27.07 0.84 -12.17
CA ALA A 99 27.39 2.11 -12.83
C ALA A 99 28.51 1.94 -13.86
N GLU A 100 29.58 1.23 -13.51
CA GLU A 100 30.68 0.91 -14.39
C GLU A 100 30.27 0.04 -15.58
N GLU A 101 29.46 -1.00 -15.34
CA GLU A 101 28.94 -1.91 -16.37
C GLU A 101 28.08 -1.19 -17.40
N THR A 102 27.22 -0.27 -16.96
CA THR A 102 26.16 0.30 -17.81
C THR A 102 26.46 1.72 -18.29
N ASP A 103 27.37 2.43 -17.64
CA ASP A 103 27.60 3.88 -17.81
C ASP A 103 26.28 4.68 -17.72
N ALA A 104 25.38 4.28 -16.82
CA ALA A 104 24.10 4.92 -16.66
C ALA A 104 24.19 6.19 -15.82
N ASP A 105 23.33 7.18 -16.12
CA ASP A 105 23.22 8.42 -15.35
C ASP A 105 22.54 8.21 -13.99
N SER A 106 21.65 7.23 -13.93
CA SER A 106 20.91 6.86 -12.70
C SER A 106 20.93 5.35 -12.51
N ILE A 107 21.33 4.90 -11.31
CA ILE A 107 21.30 3.49 -10.89
C ILE A 107 20.23 3.36 -9.80
N VAL A 108 19.28 2.45 -9.98
CA VAL A 108 18.12 2.28 -9.09
C VAL A 108 18.32 1.00 -8.28
N PRO A 109 18.50 1.08 -6.95
CA PRO A 109 18.58 -0.10 -6.11
C PRO A 109 17.21 -0.75 -5.91
N ASP A 110 17.17 -2.00 -5.50
CA ASP A 110 15.95 -2.60 -4.94
C ASP A 110 15.66 -2.04 -3.54
N VAL A 111 14.43 -2.13 -3.07
CA VAL A 111 14.02 -1.62 -1.75
C VAL A 111 13.41 -2.72 -0.90
N GLU A 112 13.98 -2.95 0.28
CA GLU A 112 13.40 -3.76 1.34
C GLU A 112 12.55 -2.86 2.24
N PHE A 113 11.23 -3.11 2.29
CA PHE A 113 10.32 -2.35 3.16
C PHE A 113 10.20 -3.02 4.53
N GLY A 114 10.24 -2.21 5.59
CA GLY A 114 10.06 -2.66 6.97
C GLY A 114 11.36 -3.07 7.65
N TYR A 115 12.48 -2.53 7.22
CA TYR A 115 13.78 -2.70 7.91
C TYR A 115 13.62 -2.41 9.41
N GLY A 116 14.17 -3.29 10.25
CA GLY A 116 14.01 -3.23 11.72
C GLY A 116 12.66 -3.71 12.24
N ASN A 117 11.73 -4.16 11.38
CA ASN A 117 10.45 -4.73 11.76
C ASN A 117 10.43 -6.26 11.59
N THR A 118 9.60 -6.94 12.37
CA THR A 118 9.43 -8.40 12.29
C THR A 118 8.74 -8.86 11.00
N GLN A 119 7.95 -7.98 10.37
CA GLN A 119 7.24 -8.29 9.13
C GLN A 119 7.96 -7.68 7.93
N LYS A 120 8.57 -8.54 7.11
CA LYS A 120 9.15 -8.16 5.82
C LYS A 120 8.07 -8.16 4.74
N LEU A 121 8.01 -7.09 3.96
CA LEU A 121 7.25 -7.05 2.71
C LEU A 121 8.14 -7.55 1.56
N PRO A 122 7.57 -8.08 0.46
CA PRO A 122 8.35 -8.35 -0.73
C PRO A 122 9.11 -7.10 -1.18
N ASN A 123 10.34 -7.28 -1.66
CA ASN A 123 11.14 -6.18 -2.19
C ASN A 123 10.43 -5.50 -3.36
N MET A 124 10.76 -4.24 -3.61
CA MET A 124 10.06 -3.40 -4.57
C MET A 124 10.09 -3.97 -6.00
N PHE A 125 11.22 -4.51 -6.45
CA PHE A 125 11.31 -5.09 -7.78
C PHE A 125 10.41 -6.33 -7.92
N VAL A 126 10.31 -7.15 -6.88
CA VAL A 126 9.37 -8.29 -6.85
C VAL A 126 7.92 -7.80 -6.92
N GLN A 127 7.56 -6.74 -6.18
CA GLN A 127 6.20 -6.17 -6.19
C GLN A 127 5.81 -5.64 -7.58
N HIS A 128 6.77 -5.10 -8.33
CA HIS A 128 6.54 -4.48 -9.64
C HIS A 128 6.96 -5.36 -10.82
N HIS A 129 7.36 -6.63 -10.58
CA HIS A 129 7.84 -7.57 -11.60
C HIS A 129 8.99 -7.00 -12.46
N LEU A 130 9.94 -6.32 -11.80
CA LEU A 130 11.11 -5.75 -12.44
C LEU A 130 12.32 -6.68 -12.27
N SER A 131 13.16 -6.76 -13.32
CA SER A 131 14.49 -7.39 -13.24
C SER A 131 15.51 -6.36 -12.78
N ALA A 132 16.43 -6.77 -11.90
CA ALA A 132 17.57 -5.96 -11.50
C ALA A 132 18.54 -5.66 -12.68
N ASP A 133 18.46 -6.44 -13.75
CA ASP A 133 19.30 -6.26 -14.95
C ASP A 133 18.68 -5.27 -15.96
N LEU A 134 17.47 -4.76 -15.69
CA LEU A 134 16.79 -3.84 -16.60
C LEU A 134 17.61 -2.57 -16.81
N VAL A 135 17.78 -2.21 -18.10
CA VAL A 135 18.35 -0.93 -18.55
C VAL A 135 17.31 -0.19 -19.39
N ILE A 136 17.14 1.09 -19.13
CA ILE A 136 16.19 1.99 -19.80
C ILE A 136 16.99 3.10 -20.45
N GLU A 137 17.06 3.11 -21.78
CA GLU A 137 17.82 4.08 -22.58
C GLU A 137 16.96 5.28 -23.04
N ASP A 138 16.00 5.67 -22.21
CA ASP A 138 15.09 6.79 -22.48
C ASP A 138 14.55 7.39 -21.17
N GLY A 139 14.97 8.59 -20.87
CA GLY A 139 14.51 9.34 -19.68
C GLY A 139 13.00 9.58 -19.64
N LYS A 140 12.34 9.73 -20.80
CA LYS A 140 10.87 9.86 -20.85
C LYS A 140 10.17 8.58 -20.41
N LYS A 141 10.70 7.43 -20.82
CA LYS A 141 10.23 6.11 -20.39
C LYS A 141 10.48 5.90 -18.89
N ALA A 142 11.67 6.26 -18.40
CA ALA A 142 11.99 6.20 -16.98
C ALA A 142 11.06 7.11 -16.17
N PHE A 143 10.80 8.34 -16.61
CA PHE A 143 9.82 9.23 -15.99
C PHE A 143 8.42 8.58 -15.91
N ALA A 144 7.92 7.99 -17.00
CA ALA A 144 6.62 7.32 -17.01
C ALA A 144 6.52 6.21 -15.96
N MET A 145 7.59 5.44 -15.75
CA MET A 145 7.65 4.39 -14.71
C MET A 145 7.64 4.95 -13.28
N THR A 146 7.94 6.24 -13.08
CA THR A 146 7.81 6.85 -11.75
C THR A 146 6.37 7.20 -11.37
N LEU A 147 5.44 7.31 -12.32
CA LEU A 147 4.05 7.66 -12.02
C LEU A 147 3.37 6.59 -11.15
N PRO A 148 3.49 5.27 -11.46
CA PRO A 148 3.06 4.20 -10.56
C PRO A 148 4.12 3.84 -9.50
N TRP A 149 5.15 4.67 -9.31
CA TRP A 149 6.27 4.43 -8.40
C TRP A 149 6.99 3.08 -8.59
N GLN A 150 7.12 2.62 -9.82
CA GLN A 150 7.99 1.49 -10.16
C GLN A 150 9.48 1.86 -10.04
N LEU A 151 9.81 3.14 -10.30
CA LEU A 151 11.12 3.74 -10.01
C LEU A 151 10.95 4.77 -8.89
N HIS A 152 11.78 4.68 -7.87
CA HIS A 152 11.70 5.46 -6.62
C HIS A 152 12.83 6.51 -6.51
N GLY A 153 12.85 7.29 -5.40
CA GLY A 153 13.76 8.42 -5.20
C GLY A 153 15.12 8.09 -4.58
N TRP A 154 15.42 6.82 -4.26
CA TRP A 154 16.71 6.41 -3.65
C TRP A 154 17.74 5.96 -4.70
N GLN A 155 17.68 6.51 -5.91
CA GLN A 155 18.68 6.22 -6.95
C GLN A 155 20.06 6.83 -6.59
N MET A 156 21.12 6.15 -6.99
CA MET A 156 22.44 6.73 -7.16
C MET A 156 22.48 7.42 -8.52
N ILE A 157 22.94 8.67 -8.57
CA ILE A 157 22.86 9.51 -9.76
C ILE A 157 24.21 10.16 -10.06
N ARG A 158 24.54 10.34 -11.32
CA ARG A 158 25.72 11.06 -11.77
C ARG A 158 25.74 12.47 -11.19
N THR A 159 26.79 12.83 -10.47
CA THR A 159 26.86 14.10 -9.70
C THR A 159 26.66 15.33 -10.56
N SER A 160 27.19 15.32 -11.80
CA SER A 160 26.98 16.44 -12.76
C SER A 160 25.50 16.65 -13.11
N LEU A 161 24.74 15.57 -13.27
CA LEU A 161 23.31 15.62 -13.53
C LEU A 161 22.56 16.09 -12.27
N ALA A 162 22.91 15.55 -11.10
CA ALA A 162 22.31 15.94 -9.83
C ALA A 162 22.53 17.44 -9.54
N LYS A 163 23.76 17.95 -9.67
CA LYS A 163 24.07 19.39 -9.48
C LYS A 163 23.28 20.31 -10.42
N LYS A 164 23.00 19.84 -11.63
CA LYS A 164 22.25 20.65 -12.62
C LYS A 164 20.75 20.75 -12.28
N TYR A 165 20.15 19.70 -11.74
CA TYR A 165 18.69 19.62 -11.59
C TYR A 165 18.20 19.49 -10.15
N TYR A 166 19.01 19.01 -9.21
CA TYR A 166 18.69 18.98 -7.78
C TYR A 166 19.28 20.21 -7.09
N THR A 167 18.75 21.37 -7.36
CA THR A 167 19.25 22.65 -6.80
C THR A 167 18.40 23.11 -5.62
N VAL A 168 18.97 23.97 -4.75
CA VAL A 168 18.23 24.61 -3.66
C VAL A 168 16.99 25.33 -4.19
N GLN A 169 17.10 26.02 -5.33
CA GLN A 169 15.96 26.70 -5.97
C GLN A 169 14.83 25.74 -6.35
N GLN A 170 15.18 24.57 -6.90
CA GLN A 170 14.18 23.55 -7.22
C GLN A 170 13.57 22.89 -5.96
N ALA A 171 14.37 22.76 -4.90
CA ALA A 171 13.96 22.09 -3.67
C ALA A 171 13.08 22.96 -2.75
N SER A 172 13.21 24.29 -2.83
CA SER A 172 12.64 25.20 -1.84
C SER A 172 11.15 25.53 -2.01
N TYR A 173 10.47 25.04 -3.07
CA TYR A 173 9.04 25.32 -3.24
C TYR A 173 8.15 24.58 -2.23
N SER A 174 8.63 23.47 -1.65
CA SER A 174 7.94 22.72 -0.61
C SER A 174 8.95 22.16 0.39
N LYS A 175 8.69 22.36 1.68
CA LYS A 175 9.43 21.68 2.76
C LYS A 175 8.96 20.23 2.98
N PHE A 176 7.97 19.76 2.22
CA PHE A 176 7.30 18.50 2.47
C PHE A 176 7.55 17.44 1.38
N ASN A 177 7.40 17.79 0.10
CA ASN A 177 7.50 16.81 -1.00
C ASN A 177 8.11 17.36 -2.30
N SER A 178 8.98 18.36 -2.22
CA SER A 178 9.69 18.85 -3.41
C SER A 178 10.65 17.81 -4.01
N ASP A 179 11.12 16.88 -3.22
CA ASP A 179 11.91 15.72 -3.64
C ASP A 179 11.17 14.82 -4.64
N GLU A 180 9.86 14.68 -4.54
CA GLU A 180 9.04 13.93 -5.49
C GLU A 180 9.13 14.48 -6.92
N TYR A 181 9.02 15.81 -7.07
CA TYR A 181 9.19 16.47 -8.36
C TYR A 181 10.62 16.33 -8.90
N ILE A 182 11.61 16.54 -8.02
CA ILE A 182 13.02 16.50 -8.42
C ILE A 182 13.42 15.08 -8.83
N THR A 183 12.99 14.06 -8.10
CA THR A 183 13.24 12.66 -8.45
C THR A 183 12.76 12.37 -9.89
N ARG A 184 11.54 12.75 -10.22
CA ARG A 184 10.97 12.55 -11.56
C ARG A 184 11.68 13.36 -12.62
N LEU A 185 12.09 14.60 -12.30
CA LEU A 185 12.89 15.42 -13.19
C LEU A 185 14.25 14.79 -13.48
N LEU A 186 14.91 14.22 -12.48
CA LEU A 186 16.20 13.57 -12.65
C LEU A 186 16.10 12.35 -13.58
N TYR A 187 15.08 11.50 -13.43
CA TYR A 187 14.83 10.41 -14.37
C TYR A 187 14.57 10.90 -15.79
N LEU A 188 13.75 11.95 -15.93
CA LEU A 188 13.46 12.54 -17.23
C LEU A 188 14.71 13.06 -17.95
N LYS A 189 15.69 13.54 -17.17
CA LYS A 189 16.95 14.12 -17.69
C LYS A 189 18.10 13.11 -17.76
N SER A 190 17.90 11.89 -17.30
CA SER A 190 18.86 10.79 -17.49
C SER A 190 18.78 10.27 -18.92
N ASN A 191 19.92 10.09 -19.57
CA ASN A 191 19.96 9.40 -20.89
C ASN A 191 19.78 7.90 -20.70
N LYS A 192 20.33 7.35 -19.61
CA LYS A 192 20.27 5.93 -19.27
C LYS A 192 20.01 5.73 -17.79
N VAL A 193 19.09 4.81 -17.49
CA VAL A 193 18.74 4.38 -16.13
C VAL A 193 18.91 2.87 -16.04
N ALA A 194 19.68 2.38 -15.06
CA ALA A 194 19.90 0.96 -14.84
C ALA A 194 19.38 0.53 -13.48
N LEU A 195 18.70 -0.59 -13.40
CA LEU A 195 18.30 -1.21 -12.15
C LEU A 195 19.48 -2.05 -11.60
N CYS A 196 19.52 -2.23 -10.28
CA CYS A 196 20.59 -2.92 -9.58
C CYS A 196 20.04 -3.77 -8.43
N SER A 197 20.63 -4.93 -8.21
CA SER A 197 20.30 -5.83 -7.10
C SER A 197 20.81 -5.36 -5.72
N ALA A 198 21.45 -4.19 -5.65
CA ALA A 198 21.78 -3.54 -4.38
C ALA A 198 20.48 -3.24 -3.61
N CYS A 199 20.50 -3.32 -2.28
CA CYS A 199 19.30 -3.19 -1.47
C CYS A 199 19.35 -1.95 -0.56
N TYR A 200 18.39 -1.04 -0.75
CA TYR A 200 18.07 0.05 0.17
C TYR A 200 17.09 -0.46 1.21
N GLN A 201 17.38 -0.29 2.49
CA GLN A 201 16.60 -0.80 3.61
C GLN A 201 15.74 0.32 4.22
N TYR A 202 14.49 0.42 3.77
CA TYR A 202 13.54 1.44 4.18
C TYR A 202 12.83 1.08 5.48
N ARG A 203 12.94 1.96 6.49
CA ARG A 203 12.28 1.82 7.79
C ARG A 203 10.83 2.32 7.75
N ILE A 204 9.91 1.53 8.24
CA ILE A 204 8.52 1.94 8.40
C ILE A 204 8.33 2.47 9.84
N ASP A 205 8.42 3.80 10.03
CA ASP A 205 8.09 4.43 11.31
C ASP A 205 6.65 4.99 11.28
N PRO A 206 5.77 4.57 12.22
CA PRO A 206 4.44 5.15 12.39
C PRO A 206 4.44 6.66 12.69
N ASN A 207 5.54 7.17 13.24
CA ASN A 207 5.71 8.59 13.59
C ASN A 207 6.28 9.45 12.47
N SER A 208 6.54 8.88 11.30
CA SER A 208 7.05 9.62 10.13
C SER A 208 6.19 10.84 9.80
N ILE A 209 6.85 11.93 9.38
CA ILE A 209 6.23 13.21 9.01
C ILE A 209 5.17 13.02 7.91
N THR A 210 5.41 12.10 6.97
CA THR A 210 4.50 11.83 5.85
C THR A 210 3.20 11.13 6.28
N ARG A 211 3.15 10.56 7.48
CA ARG A 211 1.99 9.83 8.02
C ARG A 211 1.12 10.68 8.94
N LYS A 212 1.66 11.78 9.48
CA LYS A 212 0.90 12.68 10.37
C LYS A 212 0.11 13.69 9.54
N PRO A 213 -1.22 13.81 9.77
CA PRO A 213 -2.03 14.83 9.12
C PRO A 213 -1.49 16.24 9.40
N SER A 214 -1.24 17.02 8.34
CA SER A 214 -0.79 18.42 8.46
C SER A 214 -1.17 19.21 7.19
N LEU A 215 -1.25 20.53 7.28
CA LEU A 215 -1.45 21.40 6.10
C LEU A 215 -0.37 21.23 5.03
N LYS A 216 0.85 20.80 5.41
CA LYS A 216 1.95 20.56 4.47
C LYS A 216 1.59 19.54 3.39
N MET A 217 0.64 18.64 3.66
CA MET A 217 0.15 17.66 2.66
C MET A 217 -0.47 18.33 1.42
N MET A 218 -0.93 19.58 1.53
CA MET A 218 -1.48 20.32 0.39
C MET A 218 -0.43 20.58 -0.70
N ASP A 219 0.86 20.48 -0.37
CA ASP A 219 1.97 20.61 -1.32
C ASP A 219 1.98 19.52 -2.40
N TYR A 220 1.33 18.34 -2.16
CA TYR A 220 1.11 17.36 -3.22
C TYR A 220 0.36 17.94 -4.42
N LEU A 221 -0.57 18.87 -4.20
CA LEU A 221 -1.30 19.53 -5.28
C LEU A 221 -0.37 20.41 -6.11
N VAL A 222 0.54 21.12 -5.45
CA VAL A 222 1.55 21.97 -6.10
C VAL A 222 2.53 21.10 -6.91
N THR A 223 2.96 19.98 -6.34
CA THR A 223 3.83 19.03 -7.02
C THR A 223 3.16 18.45 -8.28
N ASN A 224 1.90 18.06 -8.21
CA ASN A 224 1.15 17.59 -9.38
C ASN A 224 0.99 18.68 -10.46
N GLU A 225 0.77 19.96 -10.08
CA GLU A 225 0.74 21.08 -11.01
C GLU A 225 2.09 21.26 -11.73
N LYS A 226 3.20 21.15 -10.98
CA LYS A 226 4.56 21.24 -11.55
C LYS A 226 4.87 20.04 -12.48
N LEU A 227 4.45 18.85 -12.12
CA LEU A 227 4.62 17.64 -12.95
C LEU A 227 3.85 17.76 -14.27
N LEU A 228 2.62 18.28 -14.21
CA LEU A 228 1.82 18.49 -15.42
C LEU A 228 2.49 19.54 -16.34
N TRP A 229 2.95 20.64 -15.76
CA TRP A 229 3.69 21.66 -16.50
C TRP A 229 4.97 21.07 -17.13
N LEU A 230 5.75 20.28 -16.38
CA LEU A 230 6.96 19.63 -16.86
C LEU A 230 6.66 18.68 -18.01
N ALA A 231 5.64 17.84 -17.88
CA ALA A 231 5.26 16.88 -18.91
C ALA A 231 4.83 17.55 -20.23
N GLU A 232 4.11 18.67 -20.12
CA GLU A 232 3.73 19.48 -21.30
C GLU A 232 4.93 20.19 -21.93
N TYR A 233 5.81 20.76 -21.10
CA TYR A 233 7.01 21.48 -21.54
C TYR A 233 8.00 20.55 -22.27
N GLU A 234 8.21 19.35 -21.75
CA GLU A 234 9.10 18.33 -22.29
C GLU A 234 8.42 17.49 -23.41
N HIS A 235 7.19 17.84 -23.78
CA HIS A 235 6.42 17.14 -24.82
C HIS A 235 6.34 15.61 -24.58
N LEU A 236 5.98 15.22 -23.35
CA LEU A 236 5.78 13.81 -23.03
C LEU A 236 4.52 13.25 -23.72
N ASP A 237 4.46 11.95 -23.84
CA ASP A 237 3.35 11.25 -24.49
C ASP A 237 2.02 11.56 -23.80
N LYS A 238 0.94 11.55 -24.58
CA LYS A 238 -0.41 11.86 -24.07
C LYS A 238 -0.86 10.88 -22.97
N GLU A 239 -0.40 9.64 -23.00
CA GLU A 239 -0.64 8.60 -22.02
C GLU A 239 -0.05 9.02 -20.66
N VAL A 240 1.19 9.48 -20.66
CA VAL A 240 1.90 10.00 -19.47
C VAL A 240 1.16 11.21 -18.88
N ILE A 241 0.73 12.16 -19.73
CA ILE A 241 -0.05 13.31 -19.28
C ILE A 241 -1.41 12.87 -18.70
N LEU A 242 -2.04 11.86 -19.29
CA LEU A 242 -3.28 11.31 -18.77
C LEU A 242 -3.10 10.63 -17.42
N ASP A 243 -1.97 9.96 -17.19
CA ASP A 243 -1.63 9.37 -15.90
C ASP A 243 -1.42 10.46 -14.83
N ILE A 244 -0.73 11.56 -15.17
CA ILE A 244 -0.61 12.73 -14.26
C ILE A 244 -1.99 13.33 -13.96
N TYR A 245 -2.90 13.42 -14.94
CA TYR A 245 -4.27 13.85 -14.70
C TYR A 245 -5.01 12.89 -13.75
N ASN A 246 -4.79 11.59 -13.88
CA ASN A 246 -5.37 10.58 -12.99
C ASN A 246 -4.83 10.72 -11.56
N ASP A 247 -3.52 10.90 -11.40
CA ASP A 247 -2.88 11.15 -10.11
C ASP A 247 -3.41 12.40 -9.44
N TYR A 248 -3.53 13.50 -10.20
CA TYR A 248 -4.10 14.74 -9.70
C TYR A 248 -5.54 14.53 -9.19
N TYR A 249 -6.37 13.81 -9.97
CA TYR A 249 -7.73 13.47 -9.57
C TYR A 249 -7.76 12.63 -8.29
N VAL A 250 -6.90 11.61 -8.18
CA VAL A 250 -6.81 10.72 -7.01
C VAL A 250 -6.35 11.52 -5.78
N THR A 251 -5.33 12.36 -5.93
CA THR A 251 -4.82 13.24 -4.88
C THR A 251 -5.91 14.18 -4.35
N CYS A 252 -6.64 14.87 -5.23
CA CYS A 252 -7.74 15.75 -4.82
C CYS A 252 -8.83 15.00 -4.05
N ARG A 253 -9.16 13.79 -4.49
CA ARG A 253 -10.17 12.95 -3.84
C ARG A 253 -9.71 12.45 -2.47
N ASP A 254 -8.46 12.02 -2.36
CA ASP A 254 -7.87 11.57 -1.09
C ASP A 254 -7.78 12.72 -0.10
N MET A 255 -7.28 13.90 -0.53
CA MET A 255 -7.27 15.10 0.28
C MET A 255 -8.63 15.40 0.87
N LYS A 256 -9.68 15.42 0.04
CA LYS A 256 -11.04 15.74 0.49
C LYS A 256 -11.62 14.70 1.44
N LYS A 257 -11.45 13.41 1.14
CA LYS A 257 -12.14 12.32 1.87
C LYS A 257 -11.43 11.92 3.15
N ASN A 258 -10.12 11.88 3.11
CA ASN A 258 -9.33 11.21 4.14
C ASN A 258 -8.45 12.17 4.91
N ARG A 259 -7.72 13.06 4.22
CA ARG A 259 -6.65 13.83 4.86
C ARG A 259 -7.15 15.11 5.51
N ILE A 260 -7.91 15.94 4.79
CA ILE A 260 -8.42 17.22 5.34
C ILE A 260 -9.33 16.97 6.54
N THR A 261 -10.13 15.90 6.53
CA THR A 261 -11.04 15.55 7.63
C THR A 261 -10.32 15.21 8.94
N GLN A 262 -9.04 14.90 8.90
CA GLN A 262 -8.20 14.59 10.08
C GLN A 262 -7.51 15.83 10.67
N LEU A 263 -7.56 16.98 9.99
CA LEU A 263 -7.02 18.25 10.47
C LEU A 263 -7.99 18.90 11.49
N ASP A 264 -7.49 19.85 12.28
CA ASP A 264 -8.37 20.70 13.09
C ASP A 264 -9.25 21.60 12.21
N LYS A 265 -10.31 22.21 12.80
CA LYS A 265 -11.29 23.01 12.04
C LYS A 265 -10.68 24.22 11.33
N LYS A 266 -9.65 24.85 11.91
CA LYS A 266 -8.96 25.99 11.33
C LYS A 266 -8.19 25.58 10.09
N ASP A 267 -7.39 24.52 10.22
CA ASP A 267 -6.58 23.97 9.14
C ASP A 267 -7.45 23.35 8.05
N GLN A 268 -8.59 22.74 8.40
CA GLN A 268 -9.58 22.26 7.41
C GLN A 268 -10.05 23.41 6.50
N THR A 269 -10.37 24.57 7.06
CA THR A 269 -10.83 25.72 6.28
C THR A 269 -9.77 26.21 5.29
N ILE A 270 -8.51 26.26 5.73
CA ILE A 270 -7.36 26.64 4.89
C ILE A 270 -7.15 25.59 3.80
N ALA A 271 -7.15 24.30 4.17
CA ALA A 271 -6.94 23.19 3.26
C ALA A 271 -8.02 23.11 2.16
N TYR A 272 -9.30 23.30 2.51
CA TYR A 272 -10.38 23.36 1.49
C TYR A 272 -10.23 24.55 0.54
N LYS A 273 -9.75 25.70 1.02
CA LYS A 273 -9.44 26.84 0.14
C LYS A 273 -8.34 26.50 -0.84
N LEU A 274 -7.20 25.97 -0.35
CA LEU A 274 -6.08 25.55 -1.19
C LEU A 274 -6.49 24.48 -2.23
N LEU A 275 -7.30 23.50 -1.82
CA LEU A 275 -7.84 22.48 -2.72
C LEU A 275 -8.70 23.11 -3.83
N ASN A 276 -9.61 24.05 -3.48
CA ASN A 276 -10.46 24.70 -4.45
C ASN A 276 -9.63 25.56 -5.43
N ASP A 277 -8.64 26.28 -4.95
CA ASP A 277 -7.75 27.12 -5.78
C ASP A 277 -6.96 26.24 -6.77
N SER A 278 -6.43 25.10 -6.31
CA SER A 278 -5.73 24.15 -7.16
C SER A 278 -6.65 23.52 -8.21
N LEU A 279 -7.88 23.15 -7.84
CA LEU A 279 -8.90 22.63 -8.77
C LEU A 279 -9.29 23.65 -9.84
N LEU A 280 -9.38 24.95 -9.50
CA LEU A 280 -9.64 26.01 -10.47
C LEU A 280 -8.49 26.17 -11.46
N LYS A 281 -7.23 26.12 -10.99
CA LYS A 281 -6.04 26.12 -11.85
C LYS A 281 -6.02 24.90 -12.78
N PHE A 282 -6.26 23.72 -12.24
CA PHE A 282 -6.33 22.48 -13.03
C PHE A 282 -7.38 22.59 -14.13
N LYS A 283 -8.60 23.05 -13.79
CA LYS A 283 -9.69 23.27 -14.77
C LYS A 283 -9.29 24.24 -15.87
N LYS A 284 -8.63 25.35 -15.53
CA LYS A 284 -8.15 26.35 -16.50
C LYS A 284 -7.11 25.78 -17.47
N ASN A 285 -6.22 24.92 -16.97
CA ASN A 285 -5.10 24.35 -17.73
C ASN A 285 -5.43 23.00 -18.38
N PHE A 286 -6.61 22.42 -18.13
CA PHE A 286 -7.00 21.14 -18.64
C PHE A 286 -7.21 21.15 -20.16
N LYS A 287 -6.57 20.22 -20.88
CA LYS A 287 -6.63 20.14 -22.34
C LYS A 287 -7.29 18.83 -22.79
N TRP A 288 -8.49 18.93 -23.33
CA TRP A 288 -9.27 17.80 -23.82
C TRP A 288 -8.57 16.94 -24.87
N ARG A 289 -7.60 17.51 -25.61
CA ARG A 289 -6.83 16.80 -26.64
C ARG A 289 -6.14 15.56 -26.09
N TYR A 290 -5.72 15.54 -24.82
CA TYR A 290 -5.05 14.39 -24.21
C TYR A 290 -6.00 13.22 -23.92
N LEU A 291 -7.33 13.45 -23.90
CA LEU A 291 -8.32 12.38 -23.78
C LEU A 291 -8.74 11.81 -25.13
N LYS A 292 -8.16 12.24 -26.27
CA LYS A 292 -8.42 11.65 -27.57
C LYS A 292 -7.92 10.20 -27.58
N GLY A 293 -8.80 9.24 -27.80
CA GLY A 293 -8.51 7.79 -27.71
C GLY A 293 -8.78 7.18 -26.32
N ALA A 294 -8.92 7.95 -25.27
CA ALA A 294 -9.26 7.43 -23.94
C ALA A 294 -10.68 6.84 -23.91
N SER A 295 -10.90 5.89 -22.97
CA SER A 295 -12.19 5.22 -22.80
C SER A 295 -13.32 6.22 -22.50
N VAL A 296 -14.56 5.84 -22.86
CA VAL A 296 -15.76 6.65 -22.54
C VAL A 296 -15.85 6.90 -21.02
N ARG A 297 -15.54 5.88 -20.20
CA ARG A 297 -15.53 6.00 -18.74
C ARG A 297 -14.55 7.07 -18.26
N THR A 298 -13.34 7.13 -18.83
CA THR A 298 -12.31 8.14 -18.51
C THR A 298 -12.79 9.53 -18.91
N LYS A 299 -13.38 9.69 -20.09
CA LYS A 299 -13.93 10.97 -20.57
C LYS A 299 -15.05 11.47 -19.66
N ILE A 300 -15.97 10.59 -19.26
CA ILE A 300 -17.05 10.93 -18.32
C ILE A 300 -16.46 11.31 -16.96
N LYS A 301 -15.48 10.54 -16.43
CA LYS A 301 -14.81 10.85 -15.18
C LYS A 301 -14.28 12.27 -15.14
N PHE A 302 -13.52 12.69 -16.15
CA PHE A 302 -12.96 14.05 -16.19
C PHE A 302 -14.02 15.12 -16.46
N ARG A 303 -15.05 14.87 -17.25
CA ARG A 303 -16.17 15.80 -17.39
C ARG A 303 -16.84 16.09 -16.05
N LEU A 304 -17.18 15.05 -15.30
CA LEU A 304 -17.78 15.20 -13.97
C LEU A 304 -16.83 15.88 -12.98
N PHE A 305 -15.55 15.55 -13.01
CA PHE A 305 -14.53 16.18 -12.17
C PHE A 305 -14.42 17.69 -12.42
N LEU A 306 -14.42 18.12 -13.69
CA LEU A 306 -14.30 19.53 -14.07
C LEU A 306 -15.60 20.34 -13.83
N ILE A 307 -16.76 19.69 -13.83
CA ILE A 307 -18.05 20.31 -13.46
C ILE A 307 -18.10 20.51 -11.96
N SER A 308 -17.65 19.51 -11.19
CA SER A 308 -17.62 19.55 -9.74
C SER A 308 -16.34 20.24 -9.23
N ILE A 309 -16.35 21.57 -9.12
CA ILE A 309 -15.25 22.35 -8.53
C ILE A 309 -14.88 21.85 -7.13
N ARG A 310 -15.75 21.13 -6.45
CA ARG A 310 -15.56 20.58 -5.10
C ARG A 310 -15.30 19.08 -5.05
N CYS A 311 -15.12 18.39 -6.16
CA CYS A 311 -15.04 16.92 -6.26
C CYS A 311 -16.24 16.16 -5.64
N SER A 312 -17.31 16.86 -5.22
CA SER A 312 -18.40 16.27 -4.43
C SER A 312 -19.38 15.47 -5.27
N LEU A 313 -19.75 15.95 -6.47
CA LEU A 313 -20.79 15.31 -7.27
C LEU A 313 -20.44 13.90 -7.73
N VAL A 314 -19.18 13.65 -8.11
CA VAL A 314 -18.74 12.31 -8.53
C VAL A 314 -18.73 11.34 -7.34
N ASP A 315 -18.29 11.82 -6.20
CA ASP A 315 -18.22 11.03 -4.98
C ASP A 315 -19.59 10.84 -4.36
N GLU A 316 -20.44 11.85 -4.41
CA GLU A 316 -21.87 11.76 -3.99
C GLU A 316 -22.65 10.84 -4.90
N ALA A 317 -22.51 10.96 -6.22
CA ALA A 317 -23.13 10.05 -7.18
C ALA A 317 -22.64 8.61 -7.00
N ARG A 318 -21.34 8.40 -6.75
CA ARG A 318 -20.77 7.09 -6.48
C ARG A 318 -21.25 6.54 -5.14
N SER A 319 -21.26 7.36 -4.09
CA SER A 319 -21.78 7.00 -2.77
C SER A 319 -23.26 6.66 -2.85
N SER A 320 -24.06 7.47 -3.57
CA SER A 320 -25.48 7.24 -3.81
C SER A 320 -25.72 5.96 -4.62
N TYR A 321 -24.88 5.68 -5.64
CA TYR A 321 -24.95 4.43 -6.40
C TYR A 321 -24.67 3.20 -5.52
N TYR A 322 -23.65 3.25 -4.65
CA TYR A 322 -23.41 2.14 -3.73
C TYR A 322 -24.52 2.00 -2.69
N ALA A 323 -25.00 3.10 -2.13
CA ALA A 323 -26.14 3.09 -1.20
C ALA A 323 -27.41 2.53 -1.87
N TYR A 324 -27.67 2.90 -3.13
CA TYR A 324 -28.76 2.34 -3.93
C TYR A 324 -28.61 0.84 -4.15
N LYS A 325 -27.39 0.37 -4.50
CA LYS A 325 -27.09 -1.07 -4.63
C LYS A 325 -27.29 -1.84 -3.32
N GLU A 326 -26.93 -1.25 -2.20
CA GLU A 326 -27.17 -1.85 -0.87
C GLU A 326 -28.68 -1.93 -0.57
N ILE A 327 -29.44 -0.88 -0.89
CA ILE A 327 -30.90 -0.90 -0.73
C ILE A 327 -31.52 -1.99 -1.59
N LEU A 328 -31.13 -2.10 -2.86
CA LEU A 328 -31.62 -3.15 -3.74
C LEU A 328 -31.30 -4.55 -3.22
N ARG A 329 -30.07 -4.78 -2.71
CA ARG A 329 -29.69 -6.05 -2.10
C ARG A 329 -30.49 -6.34 -0.84
N HIS A 330 -30.71 -5.31 0.01
CA HIS A 330 -31.53 -5.42 1.22
C HIS A 330 -32.98 -5.80 0.92
N LEU A 331 -33.56 -5.23 -0.14
CA LEU A 331 -34.92 -5.55 -0.58
C LEU A 331 -34.99 -6.94 -1.22
N ALA A 332 -33.95 -7.33 -1.97
CA ALA A 332 -33.91 -8.61 -2.68
C ALA A 332 -33.60 -9.80 -1.75
N ILE A 333 -32.88 -9.58 -0.63
CA ILE A 333 -32.53 -10.67 0.29
C ILE A 333 -33.73 -11.05 1.15
N ARG A 334 -34.23 -12.25 0.95
CA ARG A 334 -35.28 -12.87 1.77
C ARG A 334 -34.71 -13.62 2.97
N ASN A 335 -33.54 -14.22 2.80
CA ASN A 335 -32.84 -14.97 3.85
C ASN A 335 -32.00 -14.03 4.74
N LYS A 336 -32.64 -13.30 5.64
CA LYS A 336 -31.98 -12.39 6.59
C LYS A 336 -31.28 -13.11 7.76
N GLN A 337 -31.42 -14.43 7.85
CA GLN A 337 -30.82 -15.25 8.92
C GLN A 337 -29.69 -16.16 8.42
N VAL A 338 -29.23 -15.97 7.19
CA VAL A 338 -28.12 -16.77 6.65
C VAL A 338 -26.87 -16.64 7.53
N THR A 339 -26.23 -17.77 7.81
CA THR A 339 -24.91 -17.83 8.46
C THR A 339 -23.83 -17.87 7.40
N ILE A 340 -22.80 -17.05 7.53
CA ILE A 340 -21.64 -17.07 6.62
C ILE A 340 -20.40 -17.49 7.41
N ILE A 341 -19.79 -18.60 7.02
CA ILE A 341 -18.50 -19.05 7.54
C ILE A 341 -17.45 -18.71 6.50
N SER A 342 -16.49 -17.87 6.84
CA SER A 342 -15.51 -17.32 5.90
C SER A 342 -14.13 -17.23 6.54
N ASN A 343 -13.07 -17.58 5.79
CA ASN A 343 -11.69 -17.48 6.28
C ASN A 343 -11.16 -16.04 6.41
N ASN A 344 -11.95 -15.04 5.96
CA ASN A 344 -11.57 -13.63 6.00
C ASN A 344 -12.78 -12.67 6.07
N CYS A 345 -12.57 -11.38 5.87
CA CYS A 345 -13.59 -10.35 6.03
C CYS A 345 -14.74 -10.38 5.00
N TRP A 346 -14.69 -11.23 3.96
CA TRP A 346 -15.73 -11.28 2.93
C TRP A 346 -17.15 -11.44 3.49
N GLY A 347 -17.34 -12.33 4.46
CA GLY A 347 -18.63 -12.53 5.11
C GLY A 347 -19.18 -11.26 5.76
N GLY A 348 -18.31 -10.48 6.41
CA GLY A 348 -18.66 -9.18 6.99
C GLY A 348 -19.17 -8.19 5.95
N PHE A 349 -18.49 -8.10 4.81
CA PHE A 349 -18.90 -7.23 3.70
C PHE A 349 -20.25 -7.66 3.09
N MET A 350 -20.52 -8.97 3.01
CA MET A 350 -21.81 -9.45 2.50
C MET A 350 -22.95 -9.06 3.44
N TYR A 351 -22.79 -9.22 4.75
CA TYR A 351 -23.78 -8.76 5.73
C TYR A 351 -24.02 -7.25 5.65
N GLN A 352 -22.97 -6.45 5.56
CA GLN A 352 -23.07 -4.99 5.43
C GLN A 352 -23.77 -4.60 4.14
N SER A 353 -23.37 -5.16 3.00
CA SER A 353 -23.92 -4.84 1.69
C SER A 353 -25.41 -5.17 1.55
N CYS A 354 -25.91 -6.09 2.37
CA CYS A 354 -27.32 -6.45 2.45
C CYS A 354 -28.05 -5.79 3.63
N ARG A 355 -27.36 -5.03 4.49
CA ARG A 355 -27.89 -4.39 5.71
C ARG A 355 -28.60 -5.39 6.64
N ILE A 356 -28.03 -6.56 6.84
CA ILE A 356 -28.57 -7.61 7.71
C ILE A 356 -27.64 -7.84 8.91
N LYS A 357 -28.20 -8.40 9.99
CA LYS A 357 -27.45 -8.69 11.22
C LYS A 357 -26.36 -9.74 10.96
N TYR A 358 -25.23 -9.59 11.65
CA TYR A 358 -24.19 -10.61 11.67
C TYR A 358 -24.67 -11.88 12.39
N ASN A 359 -24.84 -12.96 11.66
CA ASN A 359 -25.26 -14.27 12.17
C ASN A 359 -24.10 -15.28 12.19
N SER A 360 -22.89 -14.77 12.28
CA SER A 360 -21.65 -15.56 12.26
C SER A 360 -20.61 -14.93 13.16
N PRO A 361 -19.79 -15.70 13.89
CA PRO A 361 -18.64 -15.18 14.64
C PRO A 361 -17.50 -14.70 13.71
N PHE A 362 -17.48 -15.15 12.44
CA PHE A 362 -16.42 -14.86 11.46
C PHE A 362 -16.53 -13.44 10.87
N ILE A 363 -16.45 -12.45 11.74
CA ILE A 363 -16.55 -11.02 11.38
C ILE A 363 -15.36 -10.25 11.92
N GLY A 364 -14.58 -9.64 11.04
CA GLY A 364 -13.42 -8.86 11.43
C GLY A 364 -12.24 -9.74 11.88
N LEU A 365 -12.18 -10.97 11.39
CA LEU A 365 -11.12 -11.91 11.68
C LEU A 365 -10.56 -12.51 10.38
N TYR A 366 -9.42 -13.18 10.53
CA TYR A 366 -8.74 -13.90 9.46
C TYR A 366 -8.27 -15.26 9.96
N MET A 367 -8.32 -16.27 9.09
CA MET A 367 -7.76 -17.59 9.35
C MET A 367 -6.91 -18.02 8.16
N TYR A 368 -5.69 -18.48 8.44
CA TYR A 368 -4.85 -19.09 7.42
C TYR A 368 -5.49 -20.33 6.83
N ALA A 369 -5.18 -20.63 5.59
CA ALA A 369 -5.81 -21.73 4.86
C ALA A 369 -5.76 -23.08 5.60
N PRO A 370 -4.62 -23.53 6.18
CA PRO A 370 -4.57 -24.78 6.95
C PRO A 370 -5.49 -24.77 8.17
N GLU A 371 -5.54 -23.64 8.91
CA GLU A 371 -6.40 -23.50 10.10
C GLU A 371 -7.87 -23.52 9.74
N TYR A 372 -8.23 -22.86 8.63
CA TYR A 372 -9.61 -22.81 8.19
C TYR A 372 -10.11 -24.18 7.70
N ILE A 373 -9.30 -24.90 6.95
CA ILE A 373 -9.64 -26.27 6.52
C ILE A 373 -9.72 -27.20 7.73
N ALA A 374 -8.80 -27.12 8.69
CA ALA A 374 -8.88 -27.88 9.95
C ALA A 374 -10.17 -27.57 10.72
N LEU A 375 -10.59 -26.31 10.79
CA LEU A 375 -11.86 -25.90 11.37
C LEU A 375 -13.05 -26.58 10.68
N LEU A 376 -13.07 -26.58 9.35
CA LEU A 376 -14.19 -27.09 8.56
C LEU A 376 -14.34 -28.62 8.61
N ARG A 377 -13.25 -29.39 8.82
CA ARG A 377 -13.28 -30.87 8.95
C ARG A 377 -14.26 -31.32 10.01
N ASN A 378 -14.39 -30.60 11.11
CA ASN A 378 -15.38 -30.86 12.15
C ASN A 378 -15.96 -29.58 12.72
N LEU A 379 -16.62 -28.80 11.86
CA LEU A 379 -17.03 -27.44 12.14
C LEU A 379 -17.83 -27.26 13.44
N LYS A 380 -18.81 -28.14 13.68
CA LYS A 380 -19.65 -28.08 14.91
C LYS A 380 -18.85 -28.34 16.17
N TYR A 381 -18.01 -29.37 16.17
CA TYR A 381 -17.14 -29.67 17.31
C TYR A 381 -16.13 -28.56 17.56
N ASN A 382 -15.42 -28.13 16.53
CA ASN A 382 -14.39 -27.10 16.67
C ASN A 382 -14.96 -25.77 17.18
N LEU A 383 -16.14 -25.39 16.71
CA LEU A 383 -16.83 -24.18 17.18
C LEU A 383 -17.50 -24.35 18.56
N SER A 384 -17.68 -25.57 19.07
CA SER A 384 -18.14 -25.79 20.44
C SER A 384 -17.02 -25.61 21.48
N GLN A 385 -15.76 -25.58 21.03
CA GLN A 385 -14.63 -25.39 21.92
C GLN A 385 -14.53 -23.94 22.41
N PRO A 386 -14.08 -23.71 23.65
CA PRO A 386 -13.94 -22.37 24.18
C PRO A 386 -12.85 -21.60 23.44
N LEU A 387 -13.12 -20.34 23.10
CA LEU A 387 -12.10 -19.43 22.57
C LEU A 387 -11.17 -18.98 23.70
N ARG A 388 -9.87 -19.18 23.54
CA ARG A 388 -8.82 -18.68 24.43
C ARG A 388 -7.88 -17.79 23.64
N PHE A 389 -7.35 -16.75 24.26
CA PHE A 389 -6.33 -15.90 23.63
C PHE A 389 -4.93 -16.41 23.96
N ILE A 390 -4.01 -16.23 23.01
CA ILE A 390 -2.62 -16.63 23.14
C ILE A 390 -1.70 -15.43 22.88
N LYS A 391 -0.53 -15.45 23.51
CA LYS A 391 0.49 -14.46 23.23
C LYS A 391 1.07 -14.66 21.84
N HIS A 392 1.58 -13.60 21.25
CA HIS A 392 2.11 -13.62 19.88
C HIS A 392 3.25 -14.63 19.70
N ASP A 393 4.13 -14.76 20.68
CA ASP A 393 5.25 -15.71 20.69
C ASP A 393 4.84 -17.19 20.73
N GLN A 394 3.61 -17.47 21.16
CA GLN A 394 3.02 -18.81 21.24
C GLN A 394 2.32 -19.23 19.93
N SER A 395 2.12 -18.29 18.99
CA SER A 395 1.45 -18.58 17.73
C SER A 395 2.34 -19.34 16.74
N LYS A 396 1.75 -20.26 15.98
CA LYS A 396 2.37 -20.90 14.81
C LYS A 396 2.78 -19.88 13.73
N TYR A 397 2.12 -18.73 13.72
CA TYR A 397 2.24 -17.68 12.73
C TYR A 397 2.96 -16.43 13.27
N LYS A 398 3.70 -16.56 14.38
CA LYS A 398 4.40 -15.45 15.07
C LYS A 398 5.30 -14.62 14.15
N ASP A 399 5.90 -15.26 13.14
CA ASP A 399 6.81 -14.61 12.20
C ASP A 399 6.08 -13.91 11.03
N ILE A 400 4.76 -14.12 10.89
CA ILE A 400 3.95 -13.64 9.76
C ILE A 400 2.86 -12.66 10.23
N VAL A 401 2.23 -12.95 11.38
CA VAL A 401 1.13 -12.11 11.91
C VAL A 401 1.71 -10.89 12.63
N PRO A 402 1.29 -9.67 12.27
CA PRO A 402 1.69 -8.48 13.01
C PRO A 402 1.30 -8.52 14.49
N THR A 403 2.21 -8.10 15.38
CA THR A 403 2.03 -8.11 16.85
C THR A 403 0.85 -7.28 17.36
N LYS A 404 0.33 -6.38 16.55
CA LYS A 404 -0.87 -5.56 16.87
C LYS A 404 -2.18 -6.33 16.85
N TYR A 405 -2.22 -7.55 16.31
CA TYR A 405 -3.45 -8.33 16.22
C TYR A 405 -3.60 -9.28 17.42
N ILE A 406 -4.82 -9.40 17.89
CA ILE A 406 -5.20 -10.36 18.92
C ILE A 406 -5.27 -11.75 18.29
N LEU A 407 -4.68 -12.73 18.96
CA LEU A 407 -4.64 -14.12 18.52
C LEU A 407 -5.46 -15.00 19.44
N GLY A 408 -6.32 -15.82 18.89
CA GLY A 408 -7.13 -16.78 19.62
C GLY A 408 -6.91 -18.20 19.15
N VAL A 409 -7.20 -19.16 20.02
CA VAL A 409 -7.19 -20.59 19.72
C VAL A 409 -8.47 -21.25 20.25
N LEU A 410 -9.01 -22.20 19.51
CA LEU A 410 -10.22 -22.92 19.91
C LEU A 410 -9.86 -24.12 20.78
N GLY A 411 -10.09 -24.03 22.07
CA GLY A 411 -9.84 -25.09 23.05
C GLY A 411 -8.46 -25.70 22.89
N ASP A 412 -8.42 -27.05 22.83
CA ASP A 412 -7.19 -27.82 22.62
C ASP A 412 -7.05 -28.32 21.18
N THR A 413 -7.85 -27.77 20.25
CA THR A 413 -7.79 -28.15 18.82
C THR A 413 -6.54 -27.63 18.13
N GLY A 414 -5.88 -26.65 18.69
CA GLY A 414 -4.74 -25.95 18.09
C GLY A 414 -5.11 -25.06 16.90
N ILE A 415 -6.41 -24.83 16.61
CA ILE A 415 -6.86 -23.98 15.50
C ILE A 415 -6.76 -22.53 15.90
N GLU A 416 -5.93 -21.77 15.17
CA GLU A 416 -5.68 -20.37 15.44
C GLU A 416 -6.56 -19.42 14.61
N ILE A 417 -6.95 -18.29 15.23
CA ILE A 417 -7.77 -17.24 14.64
C ILE A 417 -7.11 -15.89 14.88
N VAL A 418 -6.97 -15.07 13.84
CA VAL A 418 -6.45 -13.70 13.91
C VAL A 418 -7.59 -12.71 13.96
N PHE A 419 -7.71 -11.95 15.03
CA PHE A 419 -8.75 -10.93 15.25
C PHE A 419 -8.26 -9.57 14.73
N MET A 420 -8.47 -9.31 13.43
CA MET A 420 -7.89 -8.14 12.73
C MET A 420 -8.52 -6.79 13.11
N HIS A 421 -9.82 -6.79 13.50
CA HIS A 421 -10.58 -5.57 13.73
C HIS A 421 -11.06 -5.44 15.19
N TYR A 422 -10.27 -5.98 16.12
CA TYR A 422 -10.53 -5.91 17.56
C TYR A 422 -9.32 -5.32 18.26
N HIS A 423 -9.57 -4.51 19.27
CA HIS A 423 -8.51 -3.86 20.05
C HIS A 423 -8.34 -4.45 21.46
N LEU A 424 -9.37 -5.14 21.96
CA LEU A 424 -9.40 -5.76 23.29
C LEU A 424 -9.87 -7.21 23.19
N GLU A 425 -9.23 -8.10 23.94
CA GLU A 425 -9.61 -9.52 24.03
C GLU A 425 -11.03 -9.72 24.56
N GLU A 426 -11.42 -8.95 25.55
CA GLU A 426 -12.77 -8.97 26.13
C GLU A 426 -13.84 -8.62 25.09
N GLU A 427 -13.60 -7.59 24.27
CA GLU A 427 -14.49 -7.22 23.17
C GLU A 427 -14.61 -8.34 22.13
N ALA A 428 -13.49 -8.95 21.76
CA ALA A 428 -13.43 -10.04 20.81
C ALA A 428 -14.23 -11.26 21.34
N LEU A 429 -14.02 -11.64 22.62
CA LEU A 429 -14.69 -12.75 23.25
C LEU A 429 -16.21 -12.53 23.40
N GLU A 430 -16.62 -11.34 23.86
CA GLU A 430 -18.05 -10.97 23.97
C GLU A 430 -18.75 -11.08 22.61
N LYS A 431 -18.17 -10.46 21.58
CA LYS A 431 -18.76 -10.48 20.25
C LYS A 431 -18.75 -11.87 19.63
N TRP A 432 -17.69 -12.67 19.85
CA TRP A 432 -17.61 -14.06 19.43
C TRP A 432 -18.75 -14.87 20.07
N ASN A 433 -18.84 -14.90 21.38
CA ASN A 433 -19.85 -15.67 22.13
C ASN A 433 -21.28 -15.25 21.76
N ARG A 434 -21.53 -13.95 21.62
CA ARG A 434 -22.83 -13.44 21.22
C ARG A 434 -23.23 -13.86 19.80
N ARG A 435 -22.29 -13.90 18.88
CA ARG A 435 -22.53 -14.30 17.47
C ARG A 435 -22.60 -15.81 17.30
N MET A 436 -21.88 -16.56 18.09
CA MET A 436 -21.99 -18.04 18.13
C MET A 436 -23.43 -18.50 18.37
N LYS A 437 -24.15 -17.83 19.27
CA LYS A 437 -25.58 -18.13 19.57
C LYS A 437 -26.52 -17.86 18.38
N ARG A 438 -26.05 -17.17 17.33
CA ARG A 438 -26.86 -16.84 16.15
C ARG A 438 -26.65 -17.78 14.97
N ILE A 439 -25.71 -18.69 15.05
CA ILE A 439 -25.44 -19.65 13.98
C ILE A 439 -26.69 -20.48 13.69
N LYS A 440 -27.09 -20.52 12.44
CA LYS A 440 -28.15 -21.37 11.90
C LYS A 440 -27.52 -22.48 11.08
N TRP A 441 -27.33 -23.63 11.70
CA TRP A 441 -26.55 -24.75 11.15
C TRP A 441 -27.09 -25.28 9.81
N ASN A 442 -28.40 -25.24 9.60
CA ASN A 442 -29.04 -25.63 8.35
C ASN A 442 -29.28 -24.48 7.39
N ASN A 443 -28.68 -23.33 7.63
CA ASN A 443 -28.87 -22.11 6.84
C ASN A 443 -27.54 -21.37 6.73
N MET A 444 -26.56 -21.97 6.03
CA MET A 444 -25.21 -21.41 5.95
C MET A 444 -24.64 -21.42 4.55
N ILE A 445 -23.77 -20.46 4.30
CA ILE A 445 -22.85 -20.42 3.17
C ILE A 445 -21.43 -20.51 3.72
N VAL A 446 -20.65 -21.46 3.21
CA VAL A 446 -19.24 -21.65 3.57
C VAL A 446 -18.38 -21.12 2.44
N LYS A 447 -17.55 -20.11 2.75
CA LYS A 447 -16.71 -19.44 1.77
C LYS A 447 -15.24 -19.58 2.12
N PHE A 448 -14.46 -20.03 1.17
CA PHE A 448 -13.00 -20.08 1.24
C PHE A 448 -12.36 -19.16 0.18
N SER A 449 -11.09 -18.82 0.34
CA SER A 449 -10.26 -18.25 -0.73
C SER A 449 -8.78 -18.47 -0.44
N ASP A 450 -7.99 -18.49 -1.52
CA ASP A 450 -6.55 -18.69 -1.51
C ASP A 450 -5.77 -17.41 -1.11
N THR A 451 -6.20 -16.71 -0.06
CA THR A 451 -5.71 -15.39 0.35
C THR A 451 -4.37 -15.39 1.09
N ASP A 452 -3.63 -16.50 1.12
CA ASP A 452 -2.34 -16.59 1.82
C ASP A 452 -1.39 -17.60 1.18
N PHE A 453 -0.11 -17.46 1.49
CA PHE A 453 0.96 -18.35 1.00
C PHE A 453 0.89 -19.78 1.57
N GLY A 454 0.10 -20.02 2.62
CA GLY A 454 -0.14 -21.35 3.19
C GLY A 454 -1.21 -22.15 2.44
N CYS A 455 -1.90 -21.54 1.48
CA CYS A 455 -2.93 -22.18 0.69
C CYS A 455 -2.30 -23.01 -0.43
N SER A 456 -2.51 -24.34 -0.39
CA SER A 456 -2.11 -25.28 -1.43
C SER A 456 -3.29 -25.75 -2.27
N ASP A 457 -3.03 -26.26 -3.47
CA ASP A 457 -4.05 -26.85 -4.34
C ASP A 457 -4.78 -28.02 -3.63
N ASN A 458 -4.08 -28.78 -2.79
CA ASN A 458 -4.68 -29.87 -2.00
C ASN A 458 -5.74 -29.37 -1.02
N LEU A 459 -5.53 -28.21 -0.38
CA LEU A 459 -6.51 -27.62 0.54
C LEU A 459 -7.75 -27.12 -0.21
N ILE A 460 -7.57 -26.61 -1.42
CA ILE A 460 -8.68 -26.19 -2.30
C ILE A 460 -9.50 -27.42 -2.75
N GLU A 461 -8.83 -28.49 -3.17
CA GLU A 461 -9.50 -29.75 -3.54
C GLU A 461 -10.20 -30.41 -2.34
N GLU A 462 -9.60 -30.36 -1.15
CA GLU A 462 -10.22 -30.83 0.08
C GLU A 462 -11.49 -30.04 0.39
N PHE A 463 -11.44 -28.71 0.30
CA PHE A 463 -12.61 -27.85 0.48
C PHE A 463 -13.72 -28.22 -0.52
N ASP A 464 -13.38 -28.45 -1.78
CA ASP A 464 -14.36 -28.80 -2.81
C ASP A 464 -15.07 -30.13 -2.50
N LYS A 465 -14.39 -31.07 -1.84
CA LYS A 465 -14.97 -32.39 -1.44
C LYS A 465 -15.77 -32.34 -0.13
N MET A 466 -15.70 -31.24 0.65
CA MET A 466 -16.43 -31.13 1.91
C MET A 466 -17.95 -31.14 1.73
N PRO A 467 -18.72 -31.71 2.67
CA PRO A 467 -20.17 -31.94 2.54
C PRO A 467 -20.99 -30.65 2.86
N PHE A 468 -20.58 -29.51 2.34
CA PHE A 468 -21.36 -28.27 2.45
C PHE A 468 -22.12 -28.05 1.14
N GLU A 469 -23.42 -27.96 1.21
CA GLU A 469 -24.31 -27.78 0.04
C GLU A 469 -24.11 -26.41 -0.62
N HIS A 470 -24.01 -25.36 0.20
CA HIS A 470 -23.80 -23.99 -0.26
C HIS A 470 -22.38 -23.54 0.10
N LYS A 471 -21.44 -23.78 -0.80
CA LYS A 471 -20.04 -23.40 -0.63
C LYS A 471 -19.47 -22.73 -1.87
N VAL A 472 -18.47 -21.87 -1.66
CA VAL A 472 -17.74 -21.17 -2.74
C VAL A 472 -16.28 -20.95 -2.34
N CYS A 473 -15.38 -21.14 -3.28
CA CYS A 473 -13.97 -20.82 -3.14
C CYS A 473 -13.53 -19.84 -4.23
N PHE A 474 -12.89 -18.73 -3.86
CA PHE A 474 -12.31 -17.78 -4.82
C PHE A 474 -10.80 -18.01 -4.93
N THR A 475 -10.28 -18.07 -6.16
CA THR A 475 -8.88 -18.39 -6.42
C THR A 475 -8.28 -17.53 -7.52
N ALA A 476 -6.97 -17.23 -7.40
CA ALA A 476 -6.17 -16.56 -8.42
C ALA A 476 -5.76 -17.51 -9.57
N LYS A 477 -5.87 -18.83 -9.34
CA LYS A 477 -5.53 -19.88 -10.32
C LYS A 477 -6.76 -20.69 -10.72
N LYS A 478 -6.72 -21.30 -11.89
CA LYS A 478 -7.81 -22.18 -12.37
C LYS A 478 -7.72 -23.57 -11.74
N HIS A 479 -8.85 -24.07 -11.23
CA HIS A 479 -8.99 -25.44 -10.70
C HIS A 479 -10.14 -26.16 -11.44
N PRO A 480 -9.91 -26.67 -12.66
CA PRO A 480 -10.99 -27.16 -13.55
C PRO A 480 -11.69 -28.42 -13.02
N LYS A 481 -11.11 -29.11 -12.05
CA LYS A 481 -11.69 -30.32 -11.41
C LYS A 481 -12.56 -30.00 -10.19
N CYS A 482 -12.60 -28.74 -9.73
CA CYS A 482 -13.33 -28.32 -8.54
C CYS A 482 -14.59 -27.56 -8.92
N ASN A 483 -15.75 -28.02 -8.41
CA ASN A 483 -17.06 -27.46 -8.74
C ASN A 483 -17.40 -26.17 -7.96
N SER A 484 -16.88 -26.04 -6.74
CA SER A 484 -17.13 -24.87 -5.88
C SER A 484 -16.12 -23.72 -6.09
N VAL A 485 -15.16 -23.90 -7.01
CA VAL A 485 -14.10 -22.92 -7.23
C VAL A 485 -14.48 -21.94 -8.33
N ILE A 486 -14.31 -20.67 -8.02
CA ILE A 486 -14.45 -19.54 -8.95
C ILE A 486 -13.09 -18.90 -9.16
N TYR A 487 -12.55 -19.01 -10.36
CA TYR A 487 -11.35 -18.31 -10.79
C TYR A 487 -11.62 -16.81 -10.98
N MET A 488 -10.76 -15.97 -10.42
CA MET A 488 -10.85 -14.51 -10.52
C MET A 488 -9.73 -13.97 -11.42
N PRO A 489 -10.01 -13.67 -12.70
CA PRO A 489 -9.00 -13.25 -13.67
C PRO A 489 -8.29 -11.93 -13.32
N GLU A 490 -8.86 -11.11 -12.44
CA GLU A 490 -8.22 -9.90 -11.94
C GLU A 490 -6.93 -10.17 -11.18
N PHE A 491 -6.74 -11.41 -10.70
CA PHE A 491 -5.57 -11.83 -9.91
C PHE A 491 -4.69 -12.85 -10.63
N LYS A 492 -4.81 -13.00 -11.96
CA LYS A 492 -4.08 -14.00 -12.76
C LYS A 492 -2.55 -13.94 -12.59
N ASP A 493 -2.02 -12.74 -12.32
CA ASP A 493 -0.60 -12.46 -12.15
C ASP A 493 -0.21 -12.33 -10.65
N GLN A 494 -1.11 -12.73 -9.73
CA GLN A 494 -0.91 -12.72 -8.29
C GLN A 494 -0.81 -14.14 -7.74
N PRO A 495 -0.07 -14.38 -6.65
CA PRO A 495 0.00 -15.70 -6.03
C PRO A 495 -1.33 -16.17 -5.43
N PHE A 496 -2.22 -15.23 -5.05
CA PHE A 496 -3.53 -15.47 -4.42
C PHE A 496 -4.46 -14.27 -4.62
N VAL A 497 -5.76 -14.43 -4.32
CA VAL A 497 -6.74 -13.33 -4.41
C VAL A 497 -6.59 -12.36 -3.24
N LEU A 498 -6.71 -11.05 -3.56
CA LEU A 498 -6.69 -9.96 -2.60
C LEU A 498 -7.99 -9.15 -2.70
N TYR A 499 -8.56 -8.75 -1.56
CA TYR A 499 -9.76 -7.91 -1.53
C TYR A 499 -10.91 -8.42 -2.42
N GLU A 500 -11.13 -9.75 -2.45
CA GLU A 500 -12.09 -10.41 -3.33
C GLU A 500 -13.54 -9.90 -3.13
N TRP A 501 -13.87 -9.34 -1.97
CA TRP A 501 -15.17 -8.70 -1.74
C TRP A 501 -15.47 -7.55 -2.70
N ALA A 502 -14.42 -6.89 -3.26
CA ALA A 502 -14.59 -5.82 -4.23
C ALA A 502 -14.92 -6.33 -5.65
N TYR A 503 -14.65 -7.60 -5.92
CA TYR A 503 -14.76 -8.20 -7.26
C TYR A 503 -15.76 -9.37 -7.32
N SER A 504 -15.96 -10.10 -6.21
CA SER A 504 -16.74 -11.35 -6.17
C SER A 504 -18.17 -11.22 -6.69
N TYR A 505 -18.76 -10.02 -6.58
CA TYR A 505 -20.11 -9.73 -7.11
C TYR A 505 -20.23 -9.92 -8.62
N LYS A 506 -19.15 -9.98 -9.36
CA LYS A 506 -19.13 -10.22 -10.81
C LYS A 506 -19.33 -11.70 -11.14
N TYR A 507 -18.98 -12.58 -10.22
CA TYR A 507 -18.90 -14.02 -10.42
C TYR A 507 -19.83 -14.82 -9.53
N TYR A 508 -20.26 -14.22 -8.41
CA TYR A 508 -21.07 -14.89 -7.39
C TYR A 508 -22.18 -13.97 -6.88
N ASP A 509 -23.40 -14.37 -7.12
CA ASP A 509 -24.59 -13.66 -6.62
C ASP A 509 -24.96 -14.18 -5.23
N PHE A 510 -24.41 -13.54 -4.20
CA PHE A 510 -24.65 -13.88 -2.79
C PHE A 510 -26.16 -13.84 -2.43
N VAL A 511 -26.91 -12.86 -2.94
CA VAL A 511 -28.34 -12.70 -2.61
C VAL A 511 -29.16 -13.86 -3.16
N LYS A 512 -28.89 -14.23 -4.42
CA LYS A 512 -29.53 -15.40 -5.06
C LYS A 512 -29.24 -16.68 -4.29
N GLU A 513 -27.96 -16.92 -3.93
CA GLU A 513 -27.55 -18.13 -3.23
C GLU A 513 -28.13 -18.20 -1.81
N ALA A 514 -28.10 -17.08 -1.05
CA ALA A 514 -28.73 -17.02 0.26
C ALA A 514 -30.24 -17.31 0.20
N ASN A 515 -30.94 -16.81 -0.82
CA ASN A 515 -32.37 -17.05 -0.97
C ASN A 515 -32.71 -18.49 -1.40
N LYS A 516 -31.81 -19.16 -2.14
CA LYS A 516 -31.93 -20.56 -2.55
C LYS A 516 -32.04 -21.50 -1.35
N ILE A 517 -31.25 -21.27 -0.28
CA ILE A 517 -31.29 -22.06 0.95
C ILE A 517 -32.71 -22.17 1.53
N ILE A 518 -33.48 -21.07 1.54
CA ILE A 518 -34.87 -21.09 2.02
C ILE A 518 -35.77 -21.94 1.11
N ALA A 519 -35.55 -21.88 -0.20
CA ALA A 519 -36.35 -22.64 -1.16
C ALA A 519 -36.11 -24.16 -1.01
N ASP A 520 -34.83 -24.55 -0.81
CA ASP A 520 -34.44 -25.93 -0.64
C ASP A 520 -34.94 -26.52 0.70
N SER A 521 -34.85 -25.75 1.80
CA SER A 521 -35.43 -26.13 3.10
C SER A 521 -36.95 -26.35 3.03
N LYS A 522 -37.67 -25.58 2.23
CA LYS A 522 -39.14 -25.75 2.03
C LYS A 522 -39.49 -27.00 1.18
N LYS A 523 -38.61 -27.41 0.26
CA LYS A 523 -38.79 -28.64 -0.52
C LYS A 523 -38.63 -29.88 0.35
N HIS A 524 -37.62 -29.88 1.23
CA HIS A 524 -37.42 -30.99 2.17
C HIS A 524 -38.59 -31.18 3.16
N LEU A 525 -39.19 -30.05 3.61
CA LEU A 525 -40.39 -30.09 4.49
C LEU A 525 -41.68 -30.51 3.77
N LYS A 526 -41.74 -30.51 2.43
CA LYS A 526 -42.89 -30.98 1.64
C LYS A 526 -42.74 -32.45 1.21
N LEU A 527 -41.56 -33.05 1.38
CA LEU A 527 -41.25 -34.44 1.04
C LEU A 527 -41.20 -35.35 2.27
N CYS A 528 -41.31 -34.80 3.49
CA CYS A 528 -41.59 -35.49 4.75
C CYS A 528 -43.08 -35.27 5.14
#